data_eecf114375594a9dedc7afb59f5ba27a
#
_entry.id   eecf114375594a9dedc7afb59f5ba27a
#
_cell.length_a   1.000
_cell.length_b   1.000
_cell.length_c   1.000
_cell.angle_alpha   90.00
_cell.angle_beta   90.00
_cell.angle_gamma   90.00
#
_symmetry.space_group_name_H-M   'P 1'
#
loop_
_entity.id
_entity.type
_entity.pdbx_description
1 polymer ?
#
loop_
_entity_poly.entity_id
_entity_poly.type
_entity_poly.pdbx_seq_one_letter_code
_entity_poly.pdbx_strand_id
1 'polypeptide(L)'
;DITPEMVTHGHALDLDTGSRLPMNEDAWSKHQGVESLTRYLTHAAAILDRAGLDPNGFTSPWSFGSEVEAAYAEAAARAQQAVNGRALTWYFLAGSDRRRVMPRLRVLRRATREAVVHIVVGCPDHLWATQNTKRADEAYLRERAALYLATDGRGRIADLVDSGSFVAVLAHWQSLYSNGTEAGLAVLRRVFKRVNALLGRRAIWMKCSEMARYFAAAKTARARLSDDGFAVTSLFASPEFTVSAEVARRPARVMANGRALQAVESSARLRDGRWMWAAGRLFVCADMDERLAVRLSPGRRPR
;
A
#
# COMPACT_ATOMS: atom_id res chain seq x y z
N ASP A 1 -8.31 -6.61 -0.05
CA ASP A 1 -7.48 -7.31 0.93
C ASP A 1 -8.29 -7.63 2.17
N ILE A 2 -8.02 -8.76 2.79
CA ILE A 2 -8.56 -9.16 4.08
C ILE A 2 -7.39 -9.50 4.98
N THR A 3 -7.43 -9.02 6.22
CA THR A 3 -6.37 -9.22 7.21
C THR A 3 -6.96 -9.50 8.57
N PRO A 4 -6.38 -10.35 9.40
CA PRO A 4 -6.75 -10.39 10.81
C PRO A 4 -6.24 -9.13 11.50
N GLU A 5 -7.01 -8.60 12.40
CA GLU A 5 -6.58 -7.61 13.39
C GLU A 5 -6.28 -8.33 14.71
N MET A 6 -5.28 -9.21 14.63
CA MET A 6 -4.93 -10.20 15.63
C MET A 6 -6.09 -11.16 15.94
N VAL A 7 -6.15 -11.75 17.12
CA VAL A 7 -7.14 -12.79 17.45
C VAL A 7 -8.39 -12.20 18.09
N THR A 8 -8.25 -11.26 19.02
CA THR A 8 -9.36 -10.76 19.83
C THR A 8 -9.54 -9.25 19.80
N HIS A 9 -8.53 -8.53 19.35
CA HIS A 9 -8.42 -7.06 19.48
C HIS A 9 -8.46 -6.56 20.93
N GLY A 10 -8.37 -7.44 21.88
CA GLY A 10 -8.48 -7.12 23.31
C GLY A 10 -7.46 -7.91 24.13
N HIS A 11 -7.94 -8.97 24.74
CA HIS A 11 -7.07 -9.82 25.56
C HIS A 11 -6.22 -10.75 24.71
N ALA A 12 -4.95 -10.89 25.06
CA ALA A 12 -4.14 -11.97 24.52
C ALA A 12 -4.69 -13.35 24.93
N LEU A 13 -4.50 -14.33 24.07
CA LEU A 13 -4.89 -15.71 24.32
C LEU A 13 -3.66 -16.60 24.52
N ASP A 14 -3.77 -17.48 25.49
CA ASP A 14 -2.94 -18.68 25.53
C ASP A 14 -3.47 -19.66 24.47
N LEU A 15 -2.68 -19.90 23.43
CA LEU A 15 -3.10 -20.73 22.29
C LEU A 15 -3.13 -22.23 22.61
N ASP A 16 -2.52 -22.68 23.69
CA ASP A 16 -2.52 -24.08 24.09
C ASP A 16 -3.78 -24.42 24.90
N THR A 17 -4.26 -23.49 25.71
CA THR A 17 -5.46 -23.68 26.54
C THR A 17 -6.70 -22.98 26.04
N GLY A 18 -6.56 -22.02 25.11
CA GLY A 18 -7.63 -21.12 24.67
C GLY A 18 -8.04 -20.09 25.72
N SER A 19 -7.33 -20.02 26.85
CA SER A 19 -7.67 -19.13 27.95
C SER A 19 -7.23 -17.68 27.66
N ARG A 20 -7.99 -16.74 28.23
CA ARG A 20 -7.61 -15.31 28.19
C ARG A 20 -6.46 -15.05 29.13
N LEU A 21 -5.42 -14.39 28.67
CA LEU A 21 -4.35 -13.87 29.50
C LEU A 21 -4.78 -12.57 30.19
N PRO A 22 -4.20 -12.25 31.36
CA PRO A 22 -4.56 -11.05 32.14
C PRO A 22 -3.95 -9.77 31.57
N MET A 23 -3.77 -9.70 30.26
CA MET A 23 -3.22 -8.54 29.55
C MET A 23 -3.79 -8.41 28.13
N ASN A 24 -3.71 -7.22 27.58
CA ASN A 24 -4.10 -6.97 26.20
C ASN A 24 -3.07 -7.52 25.20
N GLU A 25 -3.49 -7.74 23.95
CA GLU A 25 -2.63 -8.26 22.90
C GLU A 25 -1.42 -7.36 22.62
N ASP A 26 -1.58 -6.03 22.64
CA ASP A 26 -0.46 -5.10 22.44
C ASP A 26 0.57 -5.19 23.56
N ALA A 27 0.14 -5.24 24.83
CA ALA A 27 1.03 -5.39 25.98
C ALA A 27 1.74 -6.75 25.96
N TRP A 28 1.02 -7.82 25.62
CA TRP A 28 1.60 -9.15 25.46
C TRP A 28 2.69 -9.17 24.40
N SER A 29 2.44 -8.54 23.26
CA SER A 29 3.34 -8.57 22.12
C SER A 29 4.73 -7.97 22.37
N LYS A 30 4.83 -7.01 23.29
CA LYS A 30 6.07 -6.28 23.63
C LYS A 30 7.22 -7.16 24.07
N HIS A 31 6.89 -8.32 24.65
CA HIS A 31 7.85 -9.25 25.23
C HIS A 31 7.99 -10.55 24.42
N GLN A 32 7.43 -10.60 23.19
CA GLN A 32 7.42 -11.81 22.41
C GLN A 32 8.58 -11.89 21.42
N GLY A 33 9.10 -13.09 21.25
CA GLY A 33 10.07 -13.42 20.20
C GLY A 33 9.40 -13.88 18.91
N VAL A 34 10.23 -14.20 17.93
CA VAL A 34 9.77 -14.64 16.59
C VAL A 34 8.84 -15.86 16.69
N GLU A 35 9.19 -16.85 17.49
CA GLU A 35 8.45 -18.13 17.55
C GLU A 35 7.03 -17.94 18.12
N SER A 36 6.89 -17.23 19.24
CA SER A 36 5.58 -16.97 19.84
C SER A 36 4.71 -16.06 18.96
N LEU A 37 5.29 -15.03 18.37
CA LEU A 37 4.59 -14.18 17.39
C LEU A 37 4.19 -14.97 16.14
N THR A 38 5.04 -15.88 15.64
CA THR A 38 4.69 -16.74 14.50
C THR A 38 3.48 -17.60 14.80
N ARG A 39 3.45 -18.27 15.97
CA ARG A 39 2.29 -19.07 16.39
C ARG A 39 1.02 -18.22 16.46
N TYR A 40 1.10 -17.03 17.05
CA TYR A 40 -0.04 -16.13 17.23
C TYR A 40 -0.58 -15.61 15.89
N LEU A 41 0.29 -15.13 15.00
CA LEU A 41 -0.06 -14.65 13.68
C LEU A 41 -0.59 -15.76 12.77
N THR A 42 0.00 -16.95 12.84
CA THR A 42 -0.49 -18.13 12.13
C THR A 42 -1.91 -18.49 12.56
N HIS A 43 -2.17 -18.49 13.89
CA HIS A 43 -3.50 -18.76 14.41
C HIS A 43 -4.52 -17.72 13.92
N ALA A 44 -4.20 -16.43 14.01
CA ALA A 44 -5.05 -15.35 13.53
C ALA A 44 -5.37 -15.47 12.02
N ALA A 45 -4.36 -15.70 11.19
CA ALA A 45 -4.54 -15.86 9.75
C ALA A 45 -5.35 -17.13 9.41
N ALA A 46 -5.07 -18.24 10.09
CA ALA A 46 -5.77 -19.52 9.87
C ALA A 46 -7.26 -19.47 10.23
N ILE A 47 -7.70 -18.57 11.12
CA ILE A 47 -9.13 -18.35 11.39
C ILE A 47 -9.82 -17.85 10.13
N LEU A 48 -9.25 -16.86 9.46
CA LEU A 48 -9.80 -16.29 8.24
C LEU A 48 -9.72 -17.28 7.07
N ASP A 49 -8.59 -17.97 6.93
CA ASP A 49 -8.38 -18.95 5.87
C ASP A 49 -9.40 -20.09 5.95
N ARG A 50 -9.63 -20.66 7.16
CA ARG A 50 -10.68 -21.67 7.37
C ARG A 50 -12.10 -21.16 7.11
N ALA A 51 -12.33 -19.86 7.19
CA ALA A 51 -13.61 -19.24 6.81
C ALA A 51 -13.74 -19.00 5.29
N GLY A 52 -12.77 -19.47 4.48
CA GLY A 52 -12.73 -19.26 3.04
C GLY A 52 -12.31 -17.84 2.61
N LEU A 53 -11.78 -17.06 3.54
CA LEU A 53 -11.21 -15.75 3.30
C LEU A 53 -9.71 -15.93 3.11
N ASP A 54 -9.16 -15.37 2.06
CA ASP A 54 -7.73 -15.47 1.71
C ASP A 54 -6.93 -14.30 2.33
N PRO A 55 -6.44 -14.42 3.60
CA PRO A 55 -5.73 -13.34 4.26
C PRO A 55 -4.37 -13.12 3.62
N ASN A 56 -4.03 -11.88 3.29
CA ASN A 56 -2.79 -11.55 2.56
C ASN A 56 -1.88 -10.56 3.28
N GLY A 57 -2.19 -10.23 4.52
CA GLY A 57 -1.41 -9.34 5.38
C GLY A 57 -1.90 -9.38 6.82
N PHE A 58 -1.44 -8.42 7.62
CA PHE A 58 -1.81 -8.29 9.04
C PHE A 58 -2.09 -6.83 9.41
N THR A 59 -3.10 -6.63 10.24
CA THR A 59 -3.39 -5.34 10.87
C THR A 59 -3.14 -5.45 12.37
N SER A 60 -2.40 -4.51 12.93
CA SER A 60 -2.06 -4.52 14.34
C SER A 60 -3.01 -3.63 15.13
N PRO A 61 -3.71 -4.15 16.16
CA PRO A 61 -4.46 -3.32 17.09
C PRO A 61 -3.51 -2.49 17.93
N TRP A 62 -3.85 -1.24 18.17
CA TRP A 62 -3.04 -0.27 18.94
C TRP A 62 -1.57 -0.27 18.54
N SER A 63 -0.70 -0.76 19.41
CA SER A 63 0.75 -0.83 19.21
C SER A 63 1.29 -2.27 19.14
N PHE A 64 0.43 -3.27 18.89
CA PHE A 64 0.85 -4.68 18.80
C PHE A 64 2.05 -4.86 17.87
N GLY A 65 3.13 -5.44 18.38
CA GLY A 65 4.36 -5.69 17.64
C GLY A 65 5.30 -4.49 17.45
N SER A 66 4.90 -3.26 17.84
CA SER A 66 5.69 -2.05 17.55
C SER A 66 7.05 -2.03 18.23
N GLU A 67 7.14 -2.51 19.47
CA GLU A 67 8.41 -2.54 20.22
C GLU A 67 9.32 -3.68 19.79
N VAL A 68 8.78 -4.68 19.10
CA VAL A 68 9.48 -5.87 18.60
C VAL A 68 9.33 -6.01 17.08
N GLU A 69 9.26 -4.89 16.35
CA GLU A 69 8.93 -4.88 14.92
C GLU A 69 9.78 -5.82 14.07
N ALA A 70 11.05 -6.02 14.41
CA ALA A 70 11.91 -6.94 13.67
C ALA A 70 11.43 -8.41 13.81
N ALA A 71 11.11 -8.82 15.03
CA ALA A 71 10.55 -10.15 15.30
C ALA A 71 9.16 -10.31 14.70
N TYR A 72 8.33 -9.26 14.77
CA TYR A 72 7.00 -9.24 14.18
C TYR A 72 7.03 -9.40 12.66
N ALA A 73 7.92 -8.69 11.96
CA ALA A 73 8.07 -8.81 10.51
C ALA A 73 8.50 -10.22 10.09
N GLU A 74 9.45 -10.82 10.83
CA GLU A 74 9.89 -12.19 10.61
C GLU A 74 8.74 -13.19 10.85
N ALA A 75 7.99 -13.00 11.92
CA ALA A 75 6.83 -13.82 12.25
C ALA A 75 5.73 -13.71 11.18
N ALA A 76 5.49 -12.51 10.65
CA ALA A 76 4.52 -12.28 9.57
C ALA A 76 4.90 -13.04 8.30
N ALA A 77 6.20 -13.07 7.93
CA ALA A 77 6.68 -13.87 6.80
C ALA A 77 6.38 -15.35 7.00
N ARG A 78 6.77 -15.91 8.16
CA ARG A 78 6.59 -17.32 8.49
C ARG A 78 5.10 -17.71 8.56
N ALA A 79 4.27 -16.88 9.17
CA ALA A 79 2.85 -17.13 9.29
C ALA A 79 2.15 -17.16 7.93
N GLN A 80 2.43 -16.22 7.03
CA GLN A 80 1.86 -16.20 5.68
C GLN A 80 2.34 -17.37 4.83
N GLN A 81 3.60 -17.74 4.96
CA GLN A 81 4.12 -18.93 4.27
C GLN A 81 3.44 -20.20 4.76
N ALA A 82 3.21 -20.31 6.08
CA ALA A 82 2.59 -21.49 6.68
C ALA A 82 1.09 -21.64 6.35
N VAL A 83 0.35 -20.53 6.28
CA VAL A 83 -1.12 -20.56 6.09
C VAL A 83 -1.49 -20.68 4.63
N ASN A 84 -0.90 -19.87 3.75
CA ASN A 84 -1.32 -19.81 2.34
C ASN A 84 -0.15 -19.74 1.33
N GLY A 85 1.06 -20.11 1.74
CA GLY A 85 2.22 -20.21 0.84
C GLY A 85 2.70 -18.88 0.25
N ARG A 86 2.34 -17.75 0.84
CA ARG A 86 2.70 -16.42 0.29
C ARG A 86 4.13 -16.04 0.64
N ALA A 87 4.92 -15.80 -0.38
CA ALA A 87 6.29 -15.32 -0.25
C ALA A 87 6.37 -13.80 -0.05
N LEU A 88 5.36 -13.05 -0.46
CA LEU A 88 5.25 -11.60 -0.23
C LEU A 88 4.02 -11.30 0.60
N THR A 89 4.22 -10.62 1.71
CA THR A 89 3.15 -10.17 2.60
C THR A 89 3.39 -8.73 3.08
N TRP A 90 2.42 -8.20 3.75
CA TRP A 90 2.47 -6.85 4.29
C TRP A 90 1.81 -6.78 5.65
N TYR A 91 2.13 -5.73 6.39
CA TYR A 91 1.41 -5.40 7.60
C TYR A 91 1.26 -3.90 7.77
N PHE A 92 0.23 -3.53 8.49
CA PHE A 92 0.05 -2.22 9.07
C PHE A 92 0.36 -2.30 10.56
N LEU A 93 1.20 -1.41 11.07
CA LEU A 93 1.63 -1.40 12.45
C LEU A 93 1.43 -0.03 13.11
N ALA A 94 1.78 1.04 12.42
CA ALA A 94 1.79 2.38 12.98
C ALA A 94 1.49 3.45 11.94
N GLY A 95 0.97 4.58 12.45
CA GLY A 95 0.81 5.81 11.69
C GLY A 95 2.05 6.71 11.73
N SER A 96 2.08 7.72 10.85
CA SER A 96 3.11 8.75 10.80
C SER A 96 2.51 10.08 10.39
N ASP A 97 2.84 11.13 11.13
CA ASP A 97 2.50 12.52 10.84
C ASP A 97 3.54 13.22 9.94
N ARG A 98 4.63 12.55 9.61
CA ARG A 98 5.71 13.09 8.76
C ARG A 98 5.15 13.59 7.43
N ARG A 99 5.81 14.60 6.87
CA ARG A 99 5.44 15.15 5.56
C ARG A 99 5.52 14.08 4.47
N ARG A 100 6.58 13.28 4.44
CA ARG A 100 6.74 12.18 3.49
C ARG A 100 6.65 10.83 4.19
N VAL A 101 5.72 10.01 3.72
CA VAL A 101 5.44 8.67 4.26
C VAL A 101 5.59 7.64 3.15
N MET A 102 6.44 6.65 3.40
CA MET A 102 6.75 5.58 2.46
C MET A 102 6.60 4.23 3.14
N PRO A 103 6.19 3.18 2.43
CA PRO A 103 6.31 1.82 2.92
C PRO A 103 7.77 1.47 3.27
N ARG A 104 7.96 0.46 4.08
CA ARG A 104 9.28 -0.01 4.50
C ARG A 104 9.43 -1.48 4.19
N LEU A 105 10.50 -1.85 3.50
CA LEU A 105 10.88 -3.24 3.31
C LEU A 105 11.55 -3.74 4.60
N ARG A 106 10.92 -4.66 5.31
CA ARG A 106 11.38 -5.15 6.62
C ARG A 106 12.09 -6.49 6.54
N VAL A 107 11.60 -7.37 5.68
CA VAL A 107 12.24 -8.65 5.35
C VAL A 107 12.49 -8.69 3.86
N LEU A 108 13.65 -9.16 3.47
CA LEU A 108 13.98 -9.47 2.08
C LEU A 108 14.94 -10.66 2.03
N ARG A 109 14.45 -11.80 1.57
CA ARG A 109 15.25 -12.98 1.27
C ARG A 109 15.31 -13.18 -0.24
N ARG A 110 16.47 -12.87 -0.81
CA ARG A 110 16.65 -12.90 -2.28
C ARG A 110 16.61 -14.30 -2.85
N ALA A 111 17.12 -15.30 -2.11
CA ALA A 111 17.16 -16.69 -2.56
C ALA A 111 15.77 -17.31 -2.68
N THR A 112 14.91 -17.07 -1.71
CA THR A 112 13.53 -17.58 -1.65
C THR A 112 12.49 -16.61 -2.20
N ARG A 113 12.92 -15.41 -2.61
CA ARG A 113 12.06 -14.30 -3.06
C ARG A 113 10.98 -13.92 -2.06
N GLU A 114 11.32 -13.98 -0.79
CA GLU A 114 10.42 -13.56 0.29
C GLU A 114 10.60 -12.09 0.63
N ALA A 115 9.49 -11.40 0.86
CA ALA A 115 9.51 -10.03 1.35
C ALA A 115 8.33 -9.73 2.28
N VAL A 116 8.60 -8.87 3.25
CA VAL A 116 7.57 -8.27 4.12
C VAL A 116 7.66 -6.77 4.04
N VAL A 117 6.53 -6.13 3.74
CA VAL A 117 6.43 -4.68 3.59
C VAL A 117 5.54 -4.11 4.69
N HIS A 118 6.09 -3.21 5.48
CA HIS A 118 5.33 -2.40 6.41
C HIS A 118 4.66 -1.24 5.64
N ILE A 119 3.35 -1.23 5.59
CA ILE A 119 2.54 -0.13 5.07
C ILE A 119 2.33 0.88 6.20
N VAL A 120 2.97 2.03 6.09
CA VAL A 120 2.86 3.09 7.08
C VAL A 120 1.65 3.96 6.77
N VAL A 121 0.74 4.11 7.72
CA VAL A 121 -0.42 5.00 7.57
C VAL A 121 0.02 6.45 7.65
N GLY A 122 -0.16 7.18 6.56
CA GLY A 122 0.15 8.61 6.48
C GLY A 122 -1.04 9.52 6.83
N CYS A 123 -2.26 9.01 6.73
CA CYS A 123 -3.48 9.75 7.01
C CYS A 123 -4.24 9.05 8.15
N PRO A 124 -4.16 9.56 9.40
CA PRO A 124 -4.81 8.94 10.54
C PRO A 124 -6.34 9.04 10.45
N ASP A 125 -7.03 8.35 11.35
CA ASP A 125 -8.47 8.43 11.46
C ASP A 125 -8.92 9.77 12.07
N HIS A 126 -9.14 10.75 11.21
CA HIS A 126 -9.70 12.05 11.62
C HIS A 126 -11.19 11.98 12.00
N LEU A 127 -11.81 10.80 11.85
CA LEU A 127 -13.21 10.59 12.19
C LEU A 127 -13.39 9.97 13.57
N TRP A 128 -12.31 9.60 14.28
CA TRP A 128 -12.42 8.90 15.56
C TRP A 128 -13.41 9.57 16.53
N ALA A 129 -13.41 10.90 16.60
CA ALA A 129 -14.31 11.65 17.45
C ALA A 129 -15.80 11.58 17.03
N THR A 130 -16.11 11.16 15.81
CA THR A 130 -17.53 11.09 15.34
C THR A 130 -18.32 10.02 16.08
N GLN A 131 -17.68 8.99 16.62
CA GLN A 131 -18.33 7.94 17.41
C GLN A 131 -19.00 8.49 18.69
N ASN A 132 -18.55 9.64 19.19
CA ASN A 132 -19.03 10.25 20.42
C ASN A 132 -20.09 11.34 20.19
N THR A 133 -20.58 11.51 18.97
CA THR A 133 -21.56 12.54 18.61
C THR A 133 -22.65 11.99 17.69
N LYS A 134 -23.80 12.64 17.72
CA LYS A 134 -24.90 12.43 16.74
C LYS A 134 -24.95 13.52 15.67
N ARG A 135 -23.94 14.39 15.62
CA ARG A 135 -23.89 15.45 14.59
C ARG A 135 -23.68 14.82 13.20
N ALA A 136 -24.58 15.15 12.30
CA ALA A 136 -24.55 14.71 10.89
C ALA A 136 -24.96 15.85 9.94
N ASP A 137 -25.00 17.08 10.44
CA ASP A 137 -25.34 18.24 9.64
C ASP A 137 -24.25 18.55 8.59
N GLU A 138 -24.63 19.29 7.54
CA GLU A 138 -23.76 19.58 6.39
C GLU A 138 -22.48 20.33 6.79
N ALA A 139 -22.56 21.21 7.77
CA ALA A 139 -21.39 22.00 8.25
C ALA A 139 -20.37 21.06 8.91
N TYR A 140 -20.84 20.16 9.75
CA TYR A 140 -20.00 19.16 10.42
C TYR A 140 -19.35 18.21 9.41
N LEU A 141 -20.13 17.67 8.46
CA LEU A 141 -19.58 16.76 7.44
C LEU A 141 -18.51 17.44 6.57
N ARG A 142 -18.70 18.72 6.24
CA ARG A 142 -17.75 19.51 5.47
C ARG A 142 -16.48 19.77 6.26
N GLU A 143 -16.57 20.13 7.54
CA GLU A 143 -15.45 20.35 8.46
C GLU A 143 -14.61 19.07 8.59
N ARG A 144 -15.24 17.93 8.88
CA ARG A 144 -14.54 16.66 9.00
C ARG A 144 -13.85 16.23 7.70
N ALA A 145 -14.50 16.39 6.56
CA ALA A 145 -13.90 16.07 5.27
C ALA A 145 -12.69 16.96 4.93
N ALA A 146 -12.68 18.22 5.40
CA ALA A 146 -11.58 19.14 5.15
C ALA A 146 -10.27 18.73 5.83
N LEU A 147 -10.33 17.99 6.94
CA LEU A 147 -9.13 17.45 7.60
C LEU A 147 -8.38 16.46 6.69
N TYR A 148 -9.09 15.71 5.87
CA TYR A 148 -8.50 14.82 4.87
C TYR A 148 -8.12 15.57 3.59
N LEU A 149 -9.12 16.23 2.99
CA LEU A 149 -8.98 16.98 1.74
C LEU A 149 -10.12 18.02 1.62
N ALA A 150 -9.78 19.28 1.72
CA ALA A 150 -10.71 20.39 1.57
C ALA A 150 -11.08 20.63 0.08
N THR A 151 -12.11 21.44 -0.16
CA THR A 151 -12.57 21.77 -1.53
C THR A 151 -11.56 22.61 -2.33
N ASP A 152 -10.69 23.33 -1.65
CA ASP A 152 -9.59 24.10 -2.24
C ASP A 152 -8.32 23.26 -2.49
N GLY A 153 -8.39 21.96 -2.27
CA GLY A 153 -7.29 21.03 -2.50
C GLY A 153 -6.27 20.95 -1.37
N ARG A 154 -6.46 21.64 -0.25
CA ARG A 154 -5.59 21.55 0.94
C ARG A 154 -6.04 20.38 1.84
N GLY A 155 -5.13 19.88 2.67
CA GLY A 155 -5.39 18.83 3.65
C GLY A 155 -4.38 17.71 3.61
N ARG A 156 -4.47 16.79 4.57
CA ARG A 156 -3.45 15.77 4.79
C ARG A 156 -3.17 14.90 3.56
N ILE A 157 -4.20 14.53 2.82
CA ILE A 157 -4.04 13.71 1.60
C ILE A 157 -3.27 14.48 0.52
N ALA A 158 -3.57 15.77 0.34
CA ALA A 158 -2.85 16.61 -0.61
C ALA A 158 -1.36 16.74 -0.25
N ASP A 159 -1.04 16.99 1.02
CA ASP A 159 0.34 17.09 1.50
C ASP A 159 1.13 15.81 1.24
N LEU A 160 0.50 14.65 1.45
CA LEU A 160 1.11 13.35 1.18
C LEU A 160 1.35 13.14 -0.32
N VAL A 161 0.38 13.46 -1.17
CA VAL A 161 0.51 13.36 -2.62
C VAL A 161 1.60 14.30 -3.13
N ASP A 162 1.65 15.54 -2.63
CA ASP A 162 2.65 16.55 -3.01
C ASP A 162 4.07 16.15 -2.61
N SER A 163 4.20 15.43 -1.52
CA SER A 163 5.50 14.90 -1.06
C SER A 163 5.95 13.62 -1.79
N GLY A 164 5.12 13.07 -2.69
CA GLY A 164 5.38 11.79 -3.36
C GLY A 164 5.29 10.59 -2.40
N SER A 165 4.39 10.66 -1.42
CA SER A 165 4.13 9.57 -0.48
C SER A 165 3.25 8.49 -1.08
N PHE A 166 3.33 7.28 -0.48
CA PHE A 166 2.24 6.32 -0.58
C PHE A 166 1.19 6.67 0.48
N VAL A 167 -0.05 6.90 0.03
CA VAL A 167 -1.12 7.39 0.90
C VAL A 167 -1.96 6.23 1.39
N ALA A 168 -1.75 5.82 2.64
CA ALA A 168 -2.65 4.91 3.34
C ALA A 168 -3.53 5.71 4.31
N VAL A 169 -4.84 5.51 4.23
CA VAL A 169 -5.84 6.17 5.06
C VAL A 169 -6.38 5.18 6.08
N LEU A 170 -6.32 5.53 7.36
CA LEU A 170 -6.92 4.75 8.45
C LEU A 170 -8.35 5.21 8.70
N ALA A 171 -9.23 4.26 8.89
CA ALA A 171 -10.58 4.49 9.42
C ALA A 171 -11.01 3.26 10.24
N HIS A 172 -11.78 3.50 11.30
CA HIS A 172 -12.36 2.45 12.12
C HIS A 172 -13.86 2.35 11.85
N TRP A 173 -14.44 1.18 11.97
CA TRP A 173 -15.87 0.98 11.72
C TRP A 173 -16.73 1.83 12.68
N GLN A 174 -16.28 2.02 13.93
CA GLN A 174 -16.96 2.86 14.91
C GLN A 174 -17.05 4.31 14.43
N SER A 175 -15.96 4.85 13.89
CA SER A 175 -15.93 6.20 13.33
C SER A 175 -16.82 6.33 12.08
N LEU A 176 -16.88 5.28 11.26
CA LEU A 176 -17.72 5.27 10.07
C LEU A 176 -19.21 5.20 10.42
N TYR A 177 -19.57 4.35 11.38
CA TYR A 177 -20.93 4.20 11.87
C TYR A 177 -21.41 5.43 12.66
N SER A 178 -20.48 6.14 13.34
CA SER A 178 -20.73 7.45 13.98
C SER A 178 -21.97 7.44 14.85
N ASN A 179 -22.05 6.53 15.84
CA ASN A 179 -23.18 6.42 16.77
C ASN A 179 -24.55 6.32 16.07
N GLY A 180 -24.62 5.59 14.95
CA GLY A 180 -25.85 5.32 14.18
C GLY A 180 -26.20 6.37 13.14
N THR A 181 -25.45 7.46 13.01
CA THR A 181 -25.72 8.50 12.01
C THR A 181 -25.05 8.27 10.66
N GLU A 182 -24.09 7.33 10.59
CA GLU A 182 -23.24 7.10 9.41
C GLU A 182 -22.49 8.34 8.91
N ALA A 183 -22.33 9.35 9.75
CA ALA A 183 -21.68 10.61 9.40
C ALA A 183 -20.25 10.38 8.88
N GLY A 184 -19.48 9.48 9.51
CA GLY A 184 -18.14 9.14 9.06
C GLY A 184 -18.10 8.53 7.68
N LEU A 185 -19.05 7.65 7.35
CA LEU A 185 -19.19 7.06 6.02
C LEU A 185 -19.52 8.14 4.97
N ALA A 186 -20.42 9.07 5.31
CA ALA A 186 -20.76 10.22 4.46
C ALA A 186 -19.53 11.12 4.22
N VAL A 187 -18.70 11.35 5.24
CA VAL A 187 -17.45 12.10 5.12
C VAL A 187 -16.47 11.37 4.19
N LEU A 188 -16.21 10.07 4.37
CA LEU A 188 -15.29 9.32 3.51
C LEU A 188 -15.73 9.33 2.05
N ARG A 189 -17.03 9.17 1.78
CA ARG A 189 -17.58 9.27 0.42
C ARG A 189 -17.27 10.63 -0.21
N ARG A 190 -17.35 11.73 0.56
CA ARG A 190 -16.95 13.08 0.09
C ARG A 190 -15.47 13.17 -0.17
N VAL A 191 -14.66 12.67 0.75
CA VAL A 191 -13.19 12.66 0.59
C VAL A 191 -12.80 11.93 -0.68
N PHE A 192 -13.30 10.73 -0.91
CA PHE A 192 -12.97 9.95 -2.11
C PHE A 192 -13.43 10.61 -3.41
N LYS A 193 -14.62 11.24 -3.42
CA LYS A 193 -15.06 12.05 -4.56
C LYS A 193 -14.10 13.22 -4.82
N ARG A 194 -13.63 13.92 -3.76
CA ARG A 194 -12.66 15.01 -3.88
C ARG A 194 -11.28 14.52 -4.34
N VAL A 195 -10.79 13.39 -3.83
CA VAL A 195 -9.54 12.77 -4.30
C VAL A 195 -9.62 12.52 -5.81
N ASN A 196 -10.69 11.92 -6.30
CA ASN A 196 -10.87 11.67 -7.72
C ASN A 196 -10.94 12.96 -8.54
N ALA A 197 -11.66 13.98 -8.06
CA ALA A 197 -11.82 15.24 -8.77
C ALA A 197 -10.55 16.10 -8.79
N LEU A 198 -9.87 16.23 -7.65
CA LEU A 198 -8.76 17.17 -7.46
C LEU A 198 -7.39 16.51 -7.68
N LEU A 199 -7.25 15.23 -7.36
CA LEU A 199 -5.98 14.52 -7.35
C LEU A 199 -5.95 13.33 -8.34
N GLY A 200 -7.04 13.01 -9.03
CA GLY A 200 -7.16 11.84 -9.88
C GLY A 200 -6.16 11.76 -11.04
N ARG A 201 -5.52 12.90 -11.41
CA ARG A 201 -4.39 12.90 -12.36
C ARG A 201 -3.04 12.54 -11.72
N ARG A 202 -2.97 12.48 -10.40
CA ARG A 202 -1.75 12.35 -9.60
C ARG A 202 -1.81 11.17 -8.64
N ALA A 203 -2.95 10.53 -8.50
CA ALA A 203 -3.19 9.42 -7.58
C ALA A 203 -3.73 8.19 -8.33
N ILE A 204 -3.28 7.02 -7.89
CA ILE A 204 -3.75 5.71 -8.34
C ILE A 204 -4.29 4.99 -7.12
N TRP A 205 -5.53 4.48 -7.22
CA TRP A 205 -6.10 3.63 -6.18
C TRP A 205 -5.47 2.24 -6.21
N MET A 206 -4.99 1.80 -5.07
CA MET A 206 -4.35 0.50 -4.88
C MET A 206 -4.85 -0.15 -3.59
N LYS A 207 -4.90 -1.49 -3.58
CA LYS A 207 -4.97 -2.27 -2.34
C LYS A 207 -3.63 -2.20 -1.61
N CYS A 208 -3.62 -2.47 -0.31
CA CYS A 208 -2.36 -2.53 0.44
C CYS A 208 -1.41 -3.63 -0.08
N SER A 209 -1.95 -4.76 -0.51
CA SER A 209 -1.18 -5.84 -1.14
C SER A 209 -0.53 -5.42 -2.47
N GLU A 210 -1.24 -4.64 -3.29
CA GLU A 210 -0.72 -4.08 -4.55
C GLU A 210 0.36 -3.05 -4.27
N MET A 211 0.13 -2.17 -3.28
CA MET A 211 1.13 -1.19 -2.81
C MET A 211 2.40 -1.88 -2.32
N ALA A 212 2.26 -2.94 -1.52
CA ALA A 212 3.39 -3.72 -1.02
C ALA A 212 4.17 -4.38 -2.16
N ARG A 213 3.47 -4.97 -3.12
CA ARG A 213 4.05 -5.63 -4.30
C ARG A 213 4.81 -4.61 -5.17
N TYR A 214 4.18 -3.49 -5.49
CA TYR A 214 4.82 -2.43 -6.26
C TYR A 214 6.07 -1.91 -5.56
N PHE A 215 6.00 -1.68 -4.25
CA PHE A 215 7.14 -1.19 -3.47
C PHE A 215 8.28 -2.21 -3.40
N ALA A 216 7.98 -3.49 -3.16
CA ALA A 216 8.98 -4.55 -3.16
C ALA A 216 9.65 -4.70 -4.54
N ALA A 217 8.85 -4.66 -5.62
CA ALA A 217 9.36 -4.68 -6.98
C ALA A 217 10.29 -3.50 -7.26
N ALA A 218 9.88 -2.28 -6.91
CA ALA A 218 10.68 -1.07 -7.10
C ALA A 218 11.99 -1.10 -6.29
N LYS A 219 11.96 -1.61 -5.05
CA LYS A 219 13.16 -1.73 -4.19
C LYS A 219 14.15 -2.80 -4.63
N THR A 220 13.70 -3.78 -5.38
CA THR A 220 14.57 -4.85 -5.89
C THR A 220 14.89 -4.69 -7.38
N ALA A 221 14.32 -3.69 -8.03
CA ALA A 221 14.54 -3.39 -9.44
C ALA A 221 16.01 -3.04 -9.74
N ARG A 222 16.50 -3.58 -10.84
CA ARG A 222 17.81 -3.27 -11.42
C ARG A 222 17.63 -2.96 -12.89
N ALA A 223 18.17 -1.83 -13.34
CA ALA A 223 18.14 -1.42 -14.72
C ALA A 223 19.47 -1.74 -15.42
N ARG A 224 19.38 -2.14 -16.69
CA ARG A 224 20.51 -2.25 -17.62
C ARG A 224 20.16 -1.48 -18.88
N LEU A 225 21.04 -0.61 -19.30
CA LEU A 225 20.92 0.14 -20.57
C LEU A 225 21.41 -0.71 -21.73
N SER A 226 20.87 -0.49 -22.91
CA SER A 226 21.31 -1.00 -24.21
C SER A 226 21.26 0.14 -25.24
N ASP A 227 21.85 -0.06 -26.42
CA ASP A 227 21.90 0.96 -27.47
C ASP A 227 20.50 1.34 -27.98
N ASP A 228 19.56 0.40 -27.93
CA ASP A 228 18.20 0.54 -28.42
C ASP A 228 17.14 0.68 -27.31
N GLY A 229 17.57 0.78 -26.03
CA GLY A 229 16.61 0.89 -24.93
C GLY A 229 17.17 0.54 -23.56
N PHE A 230 16.37 -0.18 -22.76
CA PHE A 230 16.77 -0.65 -21.45
C PHE A 230 15.95 -1.87 -20.99
N ALA A 231 16.48 -2.59 -20.03
CA ALA A 231 15.74 -3.64 -19.34
C ALA A 231 15.75 -3.41 -17.83
N VAL A 232 14.64 -3.66 -17.20
CA VAL A 232 14.50 -3.67 -15.74
C VAL A 232 14.19 -5.09 -15.30
N THR A 233 14.89 -5.58 -14.28
CA THR A 233 14.61 -6.86 -13.63
C THR A 233 14.28 -6.63 -12.17
N SER A 234 13.39 -7.44 -11.61
CA SER A 234 13.02 -7.39 -10.20
C SER A 234 12.84 -8.81 -9.65
N LEU A 235 12.90 -8.95 -8.33
CA LEU A 235 12.57 -10.21 -7.65
C LEU A 235 11.07 -10.48 -7.59
N PHE A 236 10.25 -9.44 -7.74
CA PHE A 236 8.80 -9.50 -7.61
C PHE A 236 8.14 -8.98 -8.88
N ALA A 237 7.15 -9.71 -9.34
CA ALA A 237 6.25 -9.24 -10.39
C ALA A 237 5.42 -8.04 -9.89
N SER A 238 5.12 -7.11 -10.78
CA SER A 238 4.22 -6.00 -10.49
C SER A 238 3.42 -5.63 -11.73
N PRO A 239 2.09 -5.68 -11.68
CA PRO A 239 1.28 -5.11 -12.73
C PRO A 239 1.47 -3.59 -12.77
N GLU A 240 1.26 -3.02 -13.96
CA GLU A 240 1.36 -1.58 -14.21
C GLU A 240 2.66 -0.93 -13.68
N PHE A 241 3.77 -1.66 -13.72
CA PHE A 241 5.05 -1.14 -13.23
C PHE A 241 5.51 0.01 -14.10
N THR A 242 5.74 1.17 -13.47
CA THR A 242 6.14 2.38 -14.19
C THR A 242 7.62 2.64 -14.01
N VAL A 243 8.31 2.77 -15.13
CA VAL A 243 9.73 3.15 -15.19
C VAL A 243 9.88 4.48 -15.89
N SER A 244 10.91 5.24 -15.54
CA SER A 244 11.27 6.45 -16.27
C SER A 244 12.75 6.45 -16.62
N ALA A 245 13.07 6.97 -17.82
CA ALA A 245 14.42 7.13 -18.31
C ALA A 245 14.59 8.52 -18.95
N GLU A 246 15.78 9.10 -18.84
CA GLU A 246 16.12 10.29 -19.59
C GLU A 246 16.33 9.90 -21.07
N VAL A 247 15.61 10.55 -21.95
CA VAL A 247 15.67 10.31 -23.40
C VAL A 247 15.62 11.66 -24.09
N ALA A 248 16.73 12.04 -24.70
CA ALA A 248 16.92 13.39 -25.28
C ALA A 248 15.88 13.77 -26.34
N ARG A 249 15.32 12.79 -27.04
CA ARG A 249 14.31 13.01 -28.10
C ARG A 249 13.13 12.08 -27.89
N ARG A 250 11.93 12.56 -28.25
CA ARG A 250 10.73 11.73 -28.22
C ARG A 250 10.91 10.52 -29.15
N PRO A 251 10.76 9.29 -28.66
CA PRO A 251 10.81 8.11 -29.53
C PRO A 251 9.65 8.11 -30.54
N ALA A 252 9.89 7.55 -31.75
CA ALA A 252 8.80 7.32 -32.71
C ALA A 252 7.90 6.17 -32.26
N ARG A 253 8.52 5.15 -31.65
CA ARG A 253 7.83 3.95 -31.14
C ARG A 253 8.51 3.44 -29.89
N VAL A 254 7.71 2.96 -28.98
CA VAL A 254 8.16 2.28 -27.75
C VAL A 254 7.56 0.88 -27.71
N MET A 255 8.40 -0.10 -27.46
CA MET A 255 8.02 -1.50 -27.27
C MET A 255 8.32 -1.91 -25.83
N ALA A 256 7.48 -2.71 -25.20
CA ALA A 256 7.76 -3.37 -23.93
C ALA A 256 7.47 -4.86 -24.07
N ASN A 257 8.41 -5.70 -23.68
CA ASN A 257 8.32 -7.16 -23.77
C ASN A 257 7.83 -7.67 -25.16
N GLY A 258 8.31 -7.04 -26.24
CA GLY A 258 7.91 -7.37 -27.61
C GLY A 258 6.58 -6.77 -28.07
N ARG A 259 5.79 -6.13 -27.21
CA ARG A 259 4.50 -5.50 -27.53
C ARG A 259 4.68 -4.00 -27.79
N ALA A 260 4.03 -3.48 -28.84
CA ALA A 260 4.00 -2.04 -29.09
C ALA A 260 3.12 -1.34 -28.05
N LEU A 261 3.64 -0.25 -27.47
CA LEU A 261 2.91 0.55 -26.50
C LEU A 261 2.22 1.75 -27.16
N GLN A 262 1.09 2.17 -26.60
CA GLN A 262 0.37 3.35 -27.04
C GLN A 262 0.95 4.62 -26.41
N ALA A 263 1.21 5.63 -27.23
CA ALA A 263 1.61 6.96 -26.73
C ALA A 263 0.42 7.67 -26.07
N VAL A 264 0.67 8.34 -24.93
CA VAL A 264 -0.31 9.21 -24.26
C VAL A 264 0.34 10.55 -23.90
N GLU A 265 -0.47 11.58 -23.79
CA GLU A 265 0.00 12.96 -23.54
C GLU A 265 -0.13 13.36 -22.05
N SER A 266 -0.67 12.50 -21.20
CA SER A 266 -0.92 12.81 -19.80
C SER A 266 -0.62 11.63 -18.91
N SER A 267 0.00 11.89 -17.77
CA SER A 267 0.24 10.90 -16.72
C SER A 267 -1.07 10.23 -16.22
N ALA A 268 -2.20 10.94 -16.24
CA ALA A 268 -3.51 10.38 -15.90
C ALA A 268 -3.96 9.23 -16.84
N ARG A 269 -3.37 9.14 -18.04
CA ARG A 269 -3.64 8.06 -19.00
C ARG A 269 -2.55 7.00 -19.04
N LEU A 270 -1.50 7.15 -18.23
CA LEU A 270 -0.40 6.19 -18.16
C LEU A 270 -0.86 4.96 -17.39
N ARG A 271 -1.03 3.84 -18.08
CA ARG A 271 -1.48 2.53 -17.60
C ARG A 271 -0.73 1.43 -18.33
N ASP A 272 -0.98 0.17 -18.01
CA ASP A 272 -0.39 -0.93 -18.76
C ASP A 272 -0.50 -0.75 -20.28
N GLY A 273 0.59 -1.00 -20.95
CA GLY A 273 0.69 -0.90 -22.41
C GLY A 273 0.82 0.52 -22.93
N ARG A 274 1.14 1.51 -22.09
CA ARG A 274 1.24 2.92 -22.48
C ARG A 274 2.56 3.55 -22.11
N TRP A 275 2.91 4.60 -22.86
CA TRP A 275 4.08 5.41 -22.58
C TRP A 275 3.81 6.89 -22.81
N MET A 276 4.58 7.72 -22.16
CA MET A 276 4.54 9.18 -22.25
C MET A 276 5.96 9.72 -22.34
N TRP A 277 6.15 10.78 -23.11
CA TRP A 277 7.39 11.54 -23.09
C TRP A 277 7.10 12.99 -22.72
N ALA A 278 7.78 13.50 -21.73
CA ALA A 278 7.61 14.86 -21.24
C ALA A 278 8.93 15.38 -20.68
N ALA A 279 9.28 16.61 -21.03
CA ALA A 279 10.47 17.32 -20.52
C ALA A 279 11.78 16.49 -20.59
N GLY A 280 12.03 15.83 -21.74
CA GLY A 280 13.24 15.03 -21.92
C GLY A 280 13.21 13.67 -21.23
N ARG A 281 12.07 13.27 -20.69
CA ARG A 281 11.90 12.04 -19.91
C ARG A 281 10.83 11.13 -20.53
N LEU A 282 11.20 9.88 -20.72
CA LEU A 282 10.28 8.82 -21.13
C LEU A 282 9.72 8.15 -19.85
N PHE A 283 8.41 7.94 -19.85
CA PHE A 283 7.71 7.13 -18.86
C PHE A 283 7.05 5.96 -19.57
N VAL A 284 7.29 4.75 -19.10
CA VAL A 284 6.71 3.52 -19.63
C VAL A 284 5.98 2.82 -18.50
N CYS A 285 4.71 2.49 -18.70
CA CYS A 285 3.91 1.69 -17.80
C CYS A 285 3.57 0.37 -18.51
N ALA A 286 3.98 -0.72 -17.90
CA ALA A 286 3.72 -2.06 -18.44
C ALA A 286 3.79 -3.10 -17.31
N ASP A 287 3.07 -4.19 -17.49
CA ASP A 287 3.19 -5.33 -16.61
C ASP A 287 4.62 -5.88 -16.64
N MET A 288 5.16 -6.08 -15.47
CA MET A 288 6.46 -6.65 -15.25
C MET A 288 6.32 -7.94 -14.43
N ASP A 289 6.53 -9.09 -15.06
CA ASP A 289 6.59 -10.35 -14.30
C ASP A 289 7.85 -10.36 -13.42
N GLU A 290 9.02 -10.53 -13.99
CA GLU A 290 10.32 -10.36 -13.32
C GLU A 290 11.25 -9.51 -14.16
N ARG A 291 10.87 -9.26 -15.41
CA ARG A 291 11.63 -8.48 -16.37
C ARG A 291 10.69 -7.62 -17.21
N LEU A 292 11.09 -6.38 -17.40
CA LEU A 292 10.51 -5.45 -18.33
C LEU A 292 11.60 -5.01 -19.31
N ALA A 293 11.53 -5.44 -20.56
CA ALA A 293 12.46 -5.05 -21.61
C ALA A 293 11.80 -3.97 -22.48
N VAL A 294 12.39 -2.78 -22.53
CA VAL A 294 11.92 -1.63 -23.29
C VAL A 294 12.84 -1.36 -24.46
N ARG A 295 12.29 -1.29 -25.67
CA ARG A 295 13.00 -0.91 -26.89
C ARG A 295 12.42 0.37 -27.46
N LEU A 296 13.31 1.23 -27.96
CA LEU A 296 13.01 2.55 -28.50
C LEU A 296 13.37 2.59 -29.99
N SER A 297 12.46 3.03 -30.82
CA SER A 297 12.81 3.38 -32.17
C SER A 297 13.05 4.89 -32.28
N PRO A 298 14.15 5.35 -32.89
CA PRO A 298 14.44 6.78 -33.00
C PRO A 298 13.34 7.51 -33.77
N GLY A 299 12.96 8.68 -33.29
CA GLY A 299 12.12 9.61 -34.02
C GLY A 299 12.81 10.07 -35.31
N ARG A 300 12.06 10.32 -36.39
CA ARG A 300 12.61 10.93 -37.62
C ARG A 300 13.31 12.24 -37.25
N ARG A 301 14.50 12.46 -37.78
CA ARG A 301 15.12 13.80 -37.75
C ARG A 301 14.15 14.77 -38.42
N PRO A 302 13.82 15.92 -37.84
CA PRO A 302 13.15 16.96 -38.58
C PRO A 302 14.05 17.29 -39.79
N ARG A 303 13.46 17.30 -40.99
CA ARG A 303 14.11 17.77 -42.19
C ARG A 303 14.32 19.28 -42.10
#